data_bf8b6961f0475e3213924373938a0b05
#
_entry.id   bf8b6961f0475e3213924373938a0b05
#
_cell.length_a   1.000
_cell.length_b   1.000
_cell.length_c   1.000
_cell.angle_alpha   90.00
_cell.angle_beta   90.00
_cell.angle_gamma   90.00
#
_symmetry.space_group_name_H-M   'P 1'
#
loop_
_entity.id
_entity.type
_entity.pdbx_description
1 polymer ?
#
loop_
_entity_poly.entity_id
_entity_poly.type
_entity_poly.pdbx_seq_one_letter_code
_entity_poly.pdbx_strand_id
1 'polypeptide(L)'
;LTYRGPDTIKPQNRFYGLPIWSFVSYVMNGALFVLVGVQLPSATAPVDDVLREYNYAWALTFAVIVVAWLVSIAARFIFLHVSIGIIRALDRSEKQKQLRTTFRGRVVSTFAGLRGGVSLAVALSVPTDVPGRDFIIFIVAGVVLLSMVVQGMLLPLVIRWAKIPVDTTEEDEINEAIRTIIAESFDSVTEIGQEISAPQEIIDRIAE
;
A
#
# COMPACT_ATOMS: atom_id res chain seq x y z
N LEU A 1 5.96 2.60 15.36
CA LEU A 1 7.34 2.76 14.85
C LEU A 1 7.53 4.09 14.14
N THR A 2 6.56 4.58 13.37
CA THR A 2 6.66 5.82 12.57
C THR A 2 6.74 7.09 13.43
N TYR A 3 6.11 7.11 14.61
CA TYR A 3 6.04 8.32 15.46
C TYR A 3 7.23 8.49 16.40
N ARG A 4 7.84 7.40 16.91
CA ARG A 4 9.02 7.44 17.80
C ARG A 4 10.31 6.95 17.14
N GLY A 5 10.23 6.49 15.90
CA GLY A 5 11.38 6.00 15.15
C GLY A 5 12.49 7.04 14.92
N PRO A 6 12.14 8.31 14.63
CA PRO A 6 13.14 9.36 14.39
C PRO A 6 14.10 9.58 15.56
N ASP A 7 13.60 9.46 16.79
CA ASP A 7 14.38 9.75 18.00
C ASP A 7 15.24 8.57 18.49
N THR A 8 14.92 7.36 18.05
CA THR A 8 15.54 6.13 18.60
C THR A 8 16.48 5.43 17.61
N ILE A 9 16.31 5.65 16.31
CA ILE A 9 17.06 4.94 15.27
C ILE A 9 18.09 5.89 14.65
N LYS A 10 19.37 5.49 14.67
CA LYS A 10 20.45 6.27 14.01
C LYS A 10 20.10 6.55 12.55
N PRO A 11 20.39 7.76 12.01
CA PRO A 11 20.04 8.15 10.65
C PRO A 11 20.50 7.16 9.57
N GLN A 12 21.68 6.56 9.74
CA GLN A 12 22.21 5.54 8.82
C GLN A 12 21.32 4.30 8.74
N ASN A 13 20.79 3.82 9.86
CA ASN A 13 19.92 2.65 9.89
C ASN A 13 18.54 2.93 9.29
N ARG A 14 18.07 4.17 9.33
CA ARG A 14 16.83 4.59 8.66
C ARG A 14 16.99 4.58 7.14
N PHE A 15 18.14 5.05 6.66
CA PHE A 15 18.42 5.09 5.22
C PHE A 15 18.40 3.71 4.58
N TYR A 16 18.88 2.68 5.27
CA TYR A 16 18.86 1.30 4.77
C TYR A 16 17.59 0.53 5.12
N GLY A 17 16.91 0.87 6.20
CA GLY A 17 15.77 0.12 6.71
C GLY A 17 14.55 0.14 5.79
N LEU A 18 14.21 1.28 5.20
CA LEU A 18 13.06 1.42 4.30
C LEU A 18 13.24 0.65 2.98
N PRO A 19 14.37 0.78 2.26
CA PRO A 19 14.62 0.00 1.05
C PRO A 19 14.65 -1.50 1.29
N ILE A 20 15.28 -1.95 2.39
CA ILE A 20 15.34 -3.37 2.76
C ILE A 20 13.93 -3.90 3.03
N TRP A 21 13.10 -3.17 3.76
CA TRP A 21 11.73 -3.58 4.05
C TRP A 21 10.88 -3.67 2.77
N SER A 22 11.02 -2.72 1.88
CA SER A 22 10.35 -2.73 0.58
C SER A 22 10.79 -3.93 -0.28
N PHE A 23 12.09 -4.22 -0.30
CA PHE A 23 12.64 -5.37 -1.01
C PHE A 23 12.14 -6.71 -0.43
N VAL A 24 12.18 -6.87 0.89
CA VAL A 24 11.67 -8.08 1.57
C VAL A 24 10.18 -8.26 1.28
N SER A 25 9.39 -7.20 1.36
CA SER A 25 7.95 -7.25 1.06
C SER A 25 7.70 -7.64 -0.41
N TYR A 26 8.49 -7.13 -1.34
CA TYR A 26 8.42 -7.49 -2.76
C TYR A 26 8.72 -8.97 -2.98
N VAL A 27 9.82 -9.47 -2.41
CA VAL A 27 10.23 -10.87 -2.54
C VAL A 27 9.18 -11.80 -1.91
N MET A 28 8.70 -11.48 -0.71
CA MET A 28 7.66 -12.28 -0.04
C MET A 28 6.36 -12.34 -0.84
N ASN A 29 5.91 -11.20 -1.36
CA ASN A 29 4.73 -11.19 -2.23
C ASN A 29 4.95 -12.02 -3.50
N GLY A 30 6.10 -11.86 -4.15
CA GLY A 30 6.45 -12.67 -5.32
C GLY A 30 6.46 -14.17 -5.03
N ALA A 31 7.08 -14.59 -3.92
CA ALA A 31 7.11 -16.00 -3.48
C ALA A 31 5.69 -16.54 -3.23
N LEU A 32 4.82 -15.75 -2.59
CA LEU A 32 3.42 -16.13 -2.38
C LEU A 32 2.69 -16.34 -3.71
N PHE A 33 2.90 -15.49 -4.73
CA PHE A 33 2.28 -15.68 -6.04
C PHE A 33 2.80 -16.91 -6.79
N VAL A 34 4.09 -17.20 -6.69
CA VAL A 34 4.65 -18.43 -7.25
C VAL A 34 4.01 -19.65 -6.59
N LEU A 35 3.88 -19.63 -5.27
CA LEU A 35 3.26 -20.71 -4.50
C LEU A 35 1.78 -20.91 -4.88
N VAL A 36 1.05 -19.80 -5.15
CA VAL A 36 -0.30 -19.85 -5.74
C VAL A 36 -0.30 -20.57 -7.08
N GLY A 37 0.59 -20.16 -7.99
CA GLY A 37 0.68 -20.72 -9.32
C GLY A 37 0.98 -22.24 -9.30
N VAL A 38 1.83 -22.67 -8.37
CA VAL A 38 2.17 -24.11 -8.21
C VAL A 38 0.98 -24.90 -7.65
N GLN A 39 0.18 -24.31 -6.77
CA GLN A 39 -0.94 -25.02 -6.15
C GLN A 39 -2.25 -24.94 -6.94
N LEU A 40 -2.38 -24.00 -7.87
CA LEU A 40 -3.59 -23.81 -8.66
C LEU A 40 -4.01 -25.07 -9.44
N PRO A 41 -3.10 -25.80 -10.12
CA PRO A 41 -3.47 -27.03 -10.82
C PRO A 41 -4.04 -28.11 -9.88
N SER A 42 -3.47 -28.24 -8.69
CA SER A 42 -3.93 -29.21 -7.68
C SER A 42 -5.30 -28.82 -7.10
N ALA A 43 -5.59 -27.53 -7.00
CA ALA A 43 -6.88 -27.04 -6.54
C ALA A 43 -7.98 -27.10 -7.61
N THR A 44 -7.61 -27.10 -8.91
CA THR A 44 -8.58 -27.19 -10.01
C THR A 44 -8.99 -28.62 -10.33
N ALA A 45 -8.10 -29.60 -10.16
CA ALA A 45 -8.37 -30.99 -10.49
C ALA A 45 -9.62 -31.60 -9.78
N PRO A 46 -9.82 -31.37 -8.47
CA PRO A 46 -11.00 -31.87 -7.77
C PRO A 46 -12.29 -31.09 -8.07
N VAL A 47 -12.18 -29.90 -8.66
CA VAL A 47 -13.36 -29.01 -8.88
C VAL A 47 -14.34 -29.64 -9.87
N ASP A 48 -13.83 -30.31 -10.93
CA ASP A 48 -14.68 -31.00 -11.89
C ASP A 48 -15.51 -32.11 -11.23
N ASP A 49 -14.92 -32.88 -10.31
CA ASP A 49 -15.61 -33.92 -9.57
C ASP A 49 -16.68 -33.35 -8.64
N VAL A 50 -16.35 -32.28 -7.91
CA VAL A 50 -17.31 -31.56 -7.05
C VAL A 50 -18.46 -30.97 -7.85
N LEU A 51 -18.17 -30.36 -9.01
CA LEU A 51 -19.22 -29.81 -9.88
C LEU A 51 -20.16 -30.90 -10.41
N ARG A 52 -19.64 -32.06 -10.73
CA ARG A 52 -20.44 -33.21 -11.19
C ARG A 52 -21.25 -33.81 -10.05
N GLU A 53 -20.67 -33.97 -8.87
CA GLU A 53 -21.32 -34.54 -7.70
C GLU A 53 -22.50 -33.68 -7.23
N TYR A 54 -22.35 -32.36 -7.23
CA TYR A 54 -23.39 -31.42 -6.81
C TYR A 54 -24.22 -30.86 -7.97
N ASN A 55 -24.01 -31.33 -9.20
CA ASN A 55 -24.67 -30.84 -10.41
C ASN A 55 -24.59 -29.32 -10.61
N TYR A 56 -23.49 -28.72 -10.20
CA TYR A 56 -23.27 -27.30 -10.37
C TYR A 56 -22.66 -27.01 -11.76
N ALA A 57 -23.18 -25.96 -12.41
CA ALA A 57 -22.60 -25.47 -13.64
C ALA A 57 -21.37 -24.57 -13.37
N TRP A 58 -20.37 -24.63 -14.23
CA TRP A 58 -19.22 -23.72 -14.20
C TRP A 58 -19.64 -22.25 -14.09
N ALA A 59 -20.77 -21.87 -14.73
CA ALA A 59 -21.32 -20.53 -14.66
C ALA A 59 -21.66 -20.11 -13.20
N LEU A 60 -22.16 -21.04 -12.39
CA LEU A 60 -22.47 -20.78 -10.98
C LEU A 60 -21.17 -20.56 -10.17
N THR A 61 -20.14 -21.35 -10.43
CA THR A 61 -18.83 -21.18 -9.77
C THR A 61 -18.20 -19.82 -10.08
N PHE A 62 -18.23 -19.40 -11.35
CA PHE A 62 -17.82 -18.04 -11.72
C PHE A 62 -18.66 -16.96 -11.06
N ALA A 63 -19.98 -17.15 -10.98
CA ALA A 63 -20.86 -16.21 -10.28
C ALA A 63 -20.51 -16.09 -8.80
N VAL A 64 -20.19 -17.18 -8.12
CA VAL A 64 -19.75 -17.18 -6.72
C VAL A 64 -18.43 -16.41 -6.56
N ILE A 65 -17.47 -16.61 -7.44
CA ILE A 65 -16.18 -15.86 -7.44
C ILE A 65 -16.46 -14.36 -7.60
N VAL A 66 -17.27 -13.97 -8.58
CA VAL A 66 -17.61 -12.56 -8.83
C VAL A 66 -18.35 -11.94 -7.66
N VAL A 67 -19.34 -12.64 -7.10
CA VAL A 67 -20.12 -12.17 -5.93
C VAL A 67 -19.19 -12.02 -4.72
N ALA A 68 -18.35 -13.00 -4.43
CA ALA A 68 -17.39 -12.94 -3.31
C ALA A 68 -16.42 -11.78 -3.47
N TRP A 69 -15.95 -11.52 -4.70
CA TRP A 69 -15.12 -10.37 -5.03
C TRP A 69 -15.87 -9.04 -4.79
N LEU A 70 -17.10 -8.90 -5.30
CA LEU A 70 -17.91 -7.69 -5.10
C LEU A 70 -18.21 -7.44 -3.62
N VAL A 71 -18.60 -8.47 -2.87
CA VAL A 71 -18.84 -8.40 -1.42
C VAL A 71 -17.57 -7.93 -0.71
N SER A 72 -16.41 -8.41 -1.12
CA SER A 72 -15.13 -8.01 -0.55
C SER A 72 -14.82 -6.53 -0.77
N ILE A 73 -15.10 -6.00 -1.97
CA ILE A 73 -14.94 -4.57 -2.28
C ILE A 73 -15.96 -3.74 -1.48
N ALA A 74 -17.21 -4.17 -1.45
CA ALA A 74 -18.28 -3.49 -0.70
C ALA A 74 -17.96 -3.44 0.82
N ALA A 75 -17.52 -4.56 1.39
CA ALA A 75 -17.11 -4.63 2.79
C ALA A 75 -15.96 -3.65 3.11
N ARG A 76 -14.96 -3.58 2.24
CA ARG A 76 -13.84 -2.63 2.38
C ARG A 76 -14.32 -1.18 2.26
N PHE A 77 -15.18 -0.89 1.30
CA PHE A 77 -15.76 0.44 1.12
C PHE A 77 -16.53 0.88 2.36
N ILE A 78 -17.40 0.01 2.87
CA ILE A 78 -18.19 0.26 4.08
C ILE A 78 -17.24 0.46 5.28
N PHE A 79 -16.27 -0.43 5.45
CA PHE A 79 -15.30 -0.33 6.54
C PHE A 79 -14.55 1.01 6.53
N LEU A 80 -14.05 1.46 5.38
CA LEU A 80 -13.36 2.74 5.26
C LEU A 80 -14.30 3.92 5.57
N HIS A 81 -15.55 3.87 5.13
CA HIS A 81 -16.52 4.93 5.41
C HIS A 81 -16.91 5.00 6.88
N VAL A 82 -17.17 3.85 7.49
CA VAL A 82 -17.52 3.74 8.91
C VAL A 82 -16.34 4.16 9.78
N SER A 83 -15.14 3.64 9.51
CA SER A 83 -13.92 3.97 10.28
C SER A 83 -13.62 5.47 10.23
N ILE A 84 -13.67 6.07 9.05
CA ILE A 84 -13.44 7.52 8.90
C ILE A 84 -14.60 8.31 9.56
N GLY A 85 -15.83 7.82 9.49
CA GLY A 85 -16.98 8.41 10.19
C GLY A 85 -16.78 8.42 11.70
N ILE A 86 -16.34 7.30 12.27
CA ILE A 86 -16.04 7.18 13.71
C ILE A 86 -14.89 8.10 14.11
N ILE A 87 -13.77 8.10 13.35
CA ILE A 87 -12.65 8.98 13.64
C ILE A 87 -13.08 10.45 13.61
N ARG A 88 -13.89 10.85 12.64
CA ARG A 88 -14.42 12.24 12.55
C ARG A 88 -15.37 12.61 13.69
N ALA A 89 -16.06 11.63 14.26
CA ALA A 89 -16.96 11.85 15.38
C ALA A 89 -16.19 12.01 16.71
N LEU A 90 -15.12 11.21 16.87
CA LEU A 90 -14.33 11.19 18.09
C LEU A 90 -13.24 12.27 18.11
N ASP A 91 -12.55 12.47 16.98
CA ASP A 91 -11.44 13.43 16.89
C ASP A 91 -11.86 14.68 16.07
N ARG A 92 -11.99 15.81 16.77
CA ARG A 92 -12.38 17.11 16.21
C ARG A 92 -11.22 18.10 16.14
N SER A 93 -9.97 17.63 16.30
CA SER A 93 -8.79 18.50 16.28
C SER A 93 -8.61 19.19 14.92
N GLU A 94 -7.99 20.38 14.91
CA GLU A 94 -7.69 21.13 13.68
C GLU A 94 -6.73 20.35 12.75
N LYS A 95 -5.76 19.60 13.33
CA LYS A 95 -4.86 18.72 12.57
C LYS A 95 -5.62 17.64 11.80
N GLN A 96 -6.66 17.08 12.43
CA GLN A 96 -7.51 16.06 11.78
C GLN A 96 -8.36 16.65 10.64
N LYS A 97 -8.72 17.94 10.71
CA LYS A 97 -9.45 18.59 9.62
C LYS A 97 -8.59 18.73 8.36
N GLN A 98 -7.29 18.98 8.50
CA GLN A 98 -6.35 19.08 7.39
C GLN A 98 -6.10 17.71 6.73
N LEU A 99 -6.07 16.63 7.52
CA LEU A 99 -5.86 15.26 7.06
C LEU A 99 -7.12 14.57 6.50
N ARG A 100 -8.22 15.32 6.30
CA ARG A 100 -9.49 14.74 5.84
C ARG A 100 -9.40 14.17 4.43
N THR A 101 -9.45 12.86 4.34
CA THR A 101 -9.55 12.15 3.06
C THR A 101 -10.87 12.48 2.36
N THR A 102 -10.80 12.94 1.12
CA THR A 102 -11.96 13.22 0.28
C THR A 102 -12.71 11.92 -0.06
N PHE A 103 -14.01 12.02 -0.42
CA PHE A 103 -14.78 10.86 -0.90
C PHE A 103 -14.06 10.14 -2.06
N ARG A 104 -13.51 10.87 -3.01
CA ARG A 104 -12.75 10.33 -4.13
C ARG A 104 -11.49 9.58 -3.68
N GLY A 105 -10.77 10.10 -2.68
CA GLY A 105 -9.63 9.43 -2.07
C GLY A 105 -10.01 8.10 -1.41
N ARG A 106 -11.19 8.03 -0.77
CA ARG A 106 -11.71 6.78 -0.18
C ARG A 106 -12.03 5.74 -1.23
N VAL A 107 -12.60 6.15 -2.37
CA VAL A 107 -12.85 5.25 -3.51
C VAL A 107 -11.53 4.69 -4.02
N VAL A 108 -10.51 5.54 -4.23
CA VAL A 108 -9.17 5.09 -4.63
C VAL A 108 -8.60 4.11 -3.61
N SER A 109 -8.67 4.41 -2.31
CA SER A 109 -8.19 3.52 -1.25
C SER A 109 -8.94 2.18 -1.23
N THR A 110 -10.22 2.16 -1.61
CA THR A 110 -10.99 0.92 -1.74
C THR A 110 -10.45 0.07 -2.87
N PHE A 111 -10.23 0.65 -4.03
CA PHE A 111 -9.70 -0.05 -5.21
C PHE A 111 -8.21 -0.40 -5.09
N ALA A 112 -7.41 0.41 -4.41
CA ALA A 112 -6.01 0.13 -4.14
C ALA A 112 -5.78 -1.07 -3.21
N GLY A 113 -6.82 -1.54 -2.55
CA GLY A 113 -6.75 -2.70 -1.66
C GLY A 113 -6.78 -4.03 -2.39
N LEU A 114 -5.82 -4.27 -3.25
CA LEU A 114 -5.63 -5.55 -3.92
C LEU A 114 -5.51 -6.68 -2.89
N ARG A 115 -6.19 -7.78 -3.16
CA ARG A 115 -6.03 -8.99 -2.35
C ARG A 115 -4.77 -9.70 -2.78
N GLY A 116 -3.92 -10.01 -1.81
CA GLY A 116 -2.61 -10.63 -2.04
C GLY A 116 -2.53 -12.07 -1.57
N GLY A 117 -1.31 -12.59 -1.59
CA GLY A 117 -0.97 -13.95 -1.20
C GLY A 117 -1.38 -14.33 0.23
N VAL A 118 -1.55 -13.36 1.14
CA VAL A 118 -2.02 -13.63 2.51
C VAL A 118 -3.41 -14.26 2.51
N SER A 119 -4.35 -13.80 1.68
CA SER A 119 -5.69 -14.40 1.60
C SER A 119 -5.62 -15.86 1.14
N LEU A 120 -4.71 -16.16 0.23
CA LEU A 120 -4.51 -17.52 -0.26
C LEU A 120 -3.76 -18.38 0.76
N ALA A 121 -2.76 -17.83 1.45
CA ALA A 121 -2.07 -18.55 2.53
C ALA A 121 -3.06 -18.96 3.63
N VAL A 122 -4.00 -18.10 3.98
CA VAL A 122 -5.09 -18.43 4.92
C VAL A 122 -6.00 -19.53 4.35
N ALA A 123 -6.35 -19.49 3.07
CA ALA A 123 -7.15 -20.56 2.47
C ALA A 123 -6.41 -21.91 2.46
N LEU A 124 -5.11 -21.88 2.21
CA LEU A 124 -4.27 -23.08 2.23
C LEU A 124 -4.07 -23.65 3.64
N SER A 125 -4.22 -22.84 4.68
CA SER A 125 -4.13 -23.29 6.08
C SER A 125 -5.35 -24.06 6.55
N VAL A 126 -6.43 -24.13 5.75
CA VAL A 126 -7.60 -24.95 6.06
C VAL A 126 -7.16 -26.42 6.14
N PRO A 127 -7.50 -27.14 7.22
CA PRO A 127 -7.11 -28.54 7.40
C PRO A 127 -7.62 -29.45 6.28
N THR A 128 -6.88 -30.53 5.97
CA THR A 128 -7.19 -31.43 4.87
C THR A 128 -8.43 -32.31 5.10
N ASP A 129 -8.88 -32.40 6.33
CA ASP A 129 -10.07 -33.13 6.76
C ASP A 129 -11.39 -32.35 6.58
N VAL A 130 -11.29 -31.07 6.22
CA VAL A 130 -12.48 -30.24 5.97
C VAL A 130 -13.11 -30.57 4.61
N PRO A 131 -14.37 -31.02 4.57
CA PRO A 131 -15.08 -31.27 3.32
C PRO A 131 -15.14 -30.01 2.45
N GLY A 132 -14.85 -30.15 1.15
CA GLY A 132 -14.88 -29.01 0.22
C GLY A 132 -13.69 -28.06 0.30
N ARG A 133 -12.62 -28.39 1.03
CA ARG A 133 -11.39 -27.59 1.16
C ARG A 133 -10.87 -27.12 -0.20
N ASP A 134 -10.77 -28.02 -1.16
CA ASP A 134 -10.20 -27.70 -2.47
C ASP A 134 -11.08 -26.71 -3.25
N PHE A 135 -12.40 -26.82 -3.09
CA PHE A 135 -13.34 -25.86 -3.64
C PHE A 135 -13.19 -24.46 -2.99
N ILE A 136 -12.99 -24.42 -1.68
CA ILE A 136 -12.70 -23.15 -0.96
C ILE A 136 -11.43 -22.51 -1.49
N ILE A 137 -10.36 -23.29 -1.64
CA ILE A 137 -9.08 -22.81 -2.18
C ILE A 137 -9.26 -22.28 -3.59
N PHE A 138 -10.00 -23.00 -4.44
CA PHE A 138 -10.29 -22.58 -5.80
C PHE A 138 -11.04 -21.24 -5.87
N ILE A 139 -12.10 -21.08 -5.06
CA ILE A 139 -12.86 -19.82 -4.99
C ILE A 139 -11.96 -18.68 -4.53
N VAL A 140 -11.16 -18.88 -3.48
CA VAL A 140 -10.26 -17.84 -2.98
C VAL A 140 -9.20 -17.47 -4.01
N ALA A 141 -8.60 -18.46 -4.67
CA ALA A 141 -7.66 -18.23 -5.76
C ALA A 141 -8.31 -17.42 -6.91
N GLY A 142 -9.52 -17.80 -7.30
CA GLY A 142 -10.30 -17.07 -8.31
C GLY A 142 -10.57 -15.60 -7.90
N VAL A 143 -10.96 -15.35 -6.65
CA VAL A 143 -11.17 -13.99 -6.12
C VAL A 143 -9.86 -13.19 -6.13
N VAL A 144 -8.74 -13.80 -5.75
CA VAL A 144 -7.42 -13.14 -5.77
C VAL A 144 -7.03 -12.78 -7.20
N LEU A 145 -7.11 -13.70 -8.14
CA LEU A 145 -6.80 -13.46 -9.55
C LEU A 145 -7.71 -12.38 -10.14
N LEU A 146 -9.01 -12.46 -9.90
CA LEU A 146 -9.98 -11.48 -10.38
C LEU A 146 -9.68 -10.10 -9.81
N SER A 147 -9.36 -10.02 -8.52
CA SER A 147 -9.00 -8.75 -7.87
C SER A 147 -7.73 -8.15 -8.49
N MET A 148 -6.72 -8.97 -8.77
CA MET A 148 -5.47 -8.49 -9.39
C MET A 148 -5.69 -7.96 -10.80
N VAL A 149 -6.41 -8.72 -11.61
CA VAL A 149 -6.64 -8.34 -13.01
C VAL A 149 -7.58 -7.15 -13.08
N VAL A 150 -8.76 -7.24 -12.48
CA VAL A 150 -9.80 -6.21 -12.63
C VAL A 150 -9.46 -4.95 -11.84
N GLN A 151 -9.10 -5.08 -10.56
CA GLN A 151 -8.75 -3.90 -9.76
C GLN A 151 -7.42 -3.28 -10.22
N GLY A 152 -6.44 -4.11 -10.58
CA GLY A 152 -5.16 -3.62 -11.13
C GLY A 152 -5.34 -2.82 -12.40
N MET A 153 -6.19 -3.29 -13.34
CA MET A 153 -6.48 -2.56 -14.57
C MET A 153 -7.35 -1.31 -14.34
N LEU A 154 -8.28 -1.36 -13.39
CA LEU A 154 -9.17 -0.24 -13.09
C LEU A 154 -8.50 0.84 -12.23
N LEU A 155 -7.50 0.50 -11.44
CA LEU A 155 -6.87 1.42 -10.50
C LEU A 155 -6.33 2.71 -11.16
N PRO A 156 -5.57 2.66 -12.27
CA PRO A 156 -5.12 3.88 -12.95
C PRO A 156 -6.28 4.76 -13.42
N LEU A 157 -7.37 4.14 -13.89
CA LEU A 157 -8.57 4.86 -14.33
C LEU A 157 -9.26 5.55 -13.16
N VAL A 158 -9.39 4.87 -12.03
CA VAL A 158 -9.99 5.41 -10.80
C VAL A 158 -9.14 6.56 -10.23
N ILE A 159 -7.81 6.45 -10.26
CA ILE A 159 -6.89 7.52 -9.84
C ILE A 159 -7.08 8.75 -10.73
N ARG A 160 -7.11 8.56 -12.05
CA ARG A 160 -7.33 9.67 -13.00
C ARG A 160 -8.69 10.34 -12.80
N TRP A 161 -9.74 9.56 -12.56
CA TRP A 161 -11.08 10.08 -12.26
C TRP A 161 -11.11 10.84 -10.93
N ALA A 162 -10.39 10.37 -9.94
CA ALA A 162 -10.38 10.96 -8.60
C ALA A 162 -9.73 12.34 -8.57
N LYS A 163 -8.84 12.66 -9.53
CA LYS A 163 -8.13 13.95 -9.61
C LYS A 163 -7.58 14.36 -8.24
N ILE A 164 -6.91 13.42 -7.56
CA ILE A 164 -6.32 13.70 -6.25
C ILE A 164 -5.20 14.72 -6.49
N PRO A 165 -5.23 15.88 -5.81
CA PRO A 165 -4.11 16.81 -5.87
C PRO A 165 -2.84 16.10 -5.41
N VAL A 166 -1.75 16.32 -6.11
CA VAL A 166 -0.43 15.85 -5.67
C VAL A 166 -0.15 16.57 -4.36
N ASP A 167 0.10 15.82 -3.32
CA ASP A 167 0.51 16.39 -2.03
C ASP A 167 2.00 16.73 -2.16
N THR A 168 2.29 17.99 -2.35
CA THR A 168 3.66 18.53 -2.44
C THR A 168 4.18 18.98 -1.09
N THR A 169 3.41 18.83 -0.03
CA THR A 169 3.76 19.34 1.31
C THR A 169 5.11 18.79 1.78
N GLU A 170 5.39 17.51 1.56
CA GLU A 170 6.65 16.89 1.93
C GLU A 170 7.82 17.44 1.08
N GLU A 171 7.61 17.63 -0.22
CA GLU A 171 8.61 18.24 -1.12
C GLU A 171 8.85 19.70 -0.77
N ASP A 172 7.79 20.44 -0.44
CA ASP A 172 7.87 21.86 -0.04
C ASP A 172 8.60 21.99 1.29
N GLU A 173 8.31 21.13 2.30
CA GLU A 173 9.02 21.08 3.57
C GLU A 173 10.51 20.74 3.40
N ILE A 174 10.83 19.77 2.56
CA ILE A 174 12.22 19.39 2.25
C ILE A 174 12.94 20.57 1.57
N ASN A 175 12.31 21.19 0.59
CA ASN A 175 12.89 22.34 -0.12
C ASN A 175 13.10 23.54 0.82
N GLU A 176 12.18 23.80 1.74
CA GLU A 176 12.33 24.85 2.75
C GLU A 176 13.46 24.52 3.73
N ALA A 177 13.55 23.27 4.19
CA ALA A 177 14.64 22.82 5.05
C ALA A 177 16.01 22.95 4.35
N ILE A 178 16.10 22.54 3.07
CA ILE A 178 17.33 22.68 2.27
C ILE A 178 17.69 24.17 2.13
N ARG A 179 16.75 25.05 1.83
CA ARG A 179 16.99 26.50 1.74
C ARG A 179 17.51 27.07 3.05
N THR A 180 16.92 26.65 4.17
CA THR A 180 17.34 27.11 5.51
C THR A 180 18.77 26.64 5.81
N ILE A 181 19.08 25.36 5.56
CA ILE A 181 20.44 24.81 5.75
C ILE A 181 21.47 25.53 4.87
N ILE A 182 21.12 25.80 3.62
CA ILE A 182 21.98 26.55 2.70
C ILE A 182 22.22 27.97 3.23
N ALA A 183 21.15 28.69 3.63
CA ALA A 183 21.28 30.04 4.17
C ALA A 183 22.16 30.09 5.44
N GLU A 184 21.92 29.18 6.40
CA GLU A 184 22.75 29.08 7.60
C GLU A 184 24.20 28.70 7.28
N SER A 185 24.41 27.86 6.26
CA SER A 185 25.76 27.50 5.82
C SER A 185 26.50 28.68 5.22
N PHE A 186 25.85 29.53 4.43
CA PHE A 186 26.44 30.77 3.89
C PHE A 186 26.80 31.77 4.99
N ASP A 187 25.91 31.97 5.96
CA ASP A 187 26.18 32.82 7.09
C ASP A 187 27.39 32.31 7.89
N SER A 188 27.47 31.02 8.15
CA SER A 188 28.58 30.37 8.84
C SER A 188 29.91 30.48 8.06
N VAL A 189 29.90 30.31 6.74
CA VAL A 189 31.09 30.49 5.90
C VAL A 189 31.60 31.90 5.94
N THR A 190 30.68 32.89 5.93
CA THR A 190 31.06 34.31 6.02
C THR A 190 31.64 34.65 7.40
N GLU A 191 31.05 34.14 8.46
CA GLU A 191 31.52 34.34 9.84
C GLU A 191 32.91 33.72 10.07
N ILE A 192 33.06 32.43 9.66
CA ILE A 192 34.35 31.74 9.76
C ILE A 192 35.42 32.41 8.88
N GLY A 193 35.04 32.82 7.65
CA GLY A 193 35.93 33.54 6.76
C GLY A 193 36.51 34.85 7.34
N GLN A 194 35.66 35.58 8.06
CA GLN A 194 36.04 36.80 8.81
C GLN A 194 36.96 36.45 10.00
N GLU A 195 36.61 35.40 10.77
CA GLU A 195 37.40 34.98 11.95
C GLU A 195 38.83 34.58 11.58
N ILE A 196 39.04 33.84 10.47
CA ILE A 196 40.36 33.45 10.00
C ILE A 196 41.04 34.51 9.12
N SER A 197 40.44 35.69 8.95
CA SER A 197 40.95 36.76 8.07
C SER A 197 41.19 36.29 6.64
N ALA A 198 40.32 35.47 6.08
CA ALA A 198 40.42 34.97 4.71
C ALA A 198 40.26 36.12 3.70
N PRO A 199 40.95 36.08 2.55
CA PRO A 199 40.73 37.06 1.48
C PRO A 199 39.29 37.03 1.01
N GLN A 200 38.68 38.22 0.85
CA GLN A 200 37.26 38.35 0.46
C GLN A 200 36.90 37.60 -0.82
N GLU A 201 37.84 37.53 -1.77
CA GLU A 201 37.71 36.79 -3.03
C GLU A 201 37.45 35.28 -2.84
N ILE A 202 37.98 34.69 -1.75
CA ILE A 202 37.75 33.27 -1.44
C ILE A 202 36.38 33.09 -0.82
N ILE A 203 35.94 34.01 0.05
CA ILE A 203 34.62 33.98 0.67
C ILE A 203 33.53 34.09 -0.41
N ASP A 204 33.68 35.06 -1.33
CA ASP A 204 32.70 35.28 -2.43
C ASP A 204 32.67 34.07 -3.39
N ARG A 205 33.77 33.40 -3.64
CA ARG A 205 33.85 32.21 -4.51
C ARG A 205 33.17 30.96 -3.91
N ILE A 206 33.11 30.85 -2.60
CA ILE A 206 32.44 29.76 -1.92
C ILE A 206 30.92 30.06 -1.80
N ALA A 207 30.55 31.33 -1.82
CA ALA A 207 29.17 31.80 -1.73
C ALA A 207 28.44 31.84 -3.11
N GLU A 208 29.15 31.68 -4.24
CA GLU A 208 28.59 31.48 -5.58
C GLU A 208 28.19 30.01 -5.83
#